data_f3fa27e9df3d4d0e405f609d305ed390
#
_entry.id   f3fa27e9df3d4d0e405f609d305ed390
#
_cell.length_a   1.000
_cell.length_b   1.000
_cell.length_c   1.000
_cell.angle_alpha   90.00
_cell.angle_beta   90.00
_cell.angle_gamma   90.00
#
_symmetry.space_group_name_H-M   'P 1'
#
loop_
_entity.id
_entity.type
_entity.pdbx_description
1 polymer ?
#
loop_
_entity_poly.entity_id
_entity_poly.type
_entity_poly.pdbx_seq_one_letter_code
_entity_poly.pdbx_strand_id
1 'polypeptide(L)'
;MSSKMDAYTEKQRGIYYNAFRQPMAQPELQLTGANPPADSGLLLILRYPDSLTRLLSQASANIGQIIPAMSYGADTLHTTLATGSKLTQRTENEANALEIQANQWFMNQGQPLAQTRLANVCIGFTDWLYNSNTLIAASKANAGFWQLAEALVESAQQAGIELSMPWGSHITVSRFLAEQQSADIIRHTVSELPPLPWEPITPCGIELVRFQCDADGFHFFRREDWSC
;
A
#
# COMPACT_ATOMS: atom_id res chain seq x y z
N MET A 1 -16.89 17.82 -18.34
CA MET A 1 -16.89 17.47 -16.92
C MET A 1 -15.95 16.29 -16.74
N SER A 2 -14.91 16.41 -15.92
CA SER A 2 -14.02 15.31 -15.58
C SER A 2 -14.83 14.23 -14.85
N SER A 3 -14.59 12.95 -15.16
CA SER A 3 -15.24 11.85 -14.44
C SER A 3 -14.71 11.79 -13.01
N LYS A 4 -15.46 11.19 -12.09
CA LYS A 4 -15.01 10.97 -10.71
C LYS A 4 -13.70 10.18 -10.66
N MET A 5 -13.51 9.27 -11.64
CA MET A 5 -12.27 8.48 -11.79
C MET A 5 -11.08 9.34 -12.22
N ASP A 6 -11.31 10.35 -13.07
CA ASP A 6 -10.27 11.30 -13.46
C ASP A 6 -9.79 12.11 -12.24
N ALA A 7 -10.71 12.48 -11.33
CA ALA A 7 -10.37 13.19 -10.10
C ALA A 7 -9.46 12.36 -9.18
N TYR A 8 -9.69 11.05 -9.04
CA TYR A 8 -8.80 10.17 -8.26
C TYR A 8 -7.41 10.05 -8.91
N THR A 9 -7.37 9.91 -10.23
CA THR A 9 -6.10 9.83 -10.98
C THR A 9 -5.31 11.13 -10.87
N GLU A 10 -5.95 12.28 -10.98
CA GLU A 10 -5.31 13.60 -10.81
C GLU A 10 -4.81 13.81 -9.38
N LYS A 11 -5.60 13.41 -8.37
CA LYS A 11 -5.17 13.46 -6.98
C LYS A 11 -3.90 12.62 -6.75
N GLN A 12 -3.86 11.38 -7.25
CA GLN A 12 -2.69 10.52 -7.17
C GLN A 12 -1.48 11.16 -7.86
N ARG A 13 -1.65 11.72 -9.06
CA ARG A 13 -0.60 12.42 -9.80
C ARG A 13 -0.04 13.59 -9.01
N GLY A 14 -0.92 14.40 -8.40
CA GLY A 14 -0.52 15.50 -7.53
C GLY A 14 0.30 15.04 -6.33
N ILE A 15 -0.09 13.93 -5.68
CA ILE A 15 0.66 13.36 -4.57
C ILE A 15 2.03 12.85 -5.03
N TYR A 16 2.11 12.11 -6.14
CA TYR A 16 3.40 11.65 -6.67
C TYR A 16 4.33 12.82 -6.99
N TYR A 17 3.81 13.90 -7.57
CA TYR A 17 4.61 15.08 -7.86
C TYR A 17 5.10 15.77 -6.58
N ASN A 18 4.18 16.14 -5.69
CA ASN A 18 4.50 16.97 -4.52
C ASN A 18 5.25 16.21 -3.42
N ALA A 19 4.86 14.96 -3.14
CA ALA A 19 5.42 14.20 -2.03
C ALA A 19 6.64 13.35 -2.40
N PHE A 20 6.91 13.15 -3.69
CA PHE A 20 8.01 12.31 -4.15
C PHE A 20 8.90 13.01 -5.19
N ARG A 21 8.38 13.37 -6.38
CA ARG A 21 9.22 13.90 -7.46
C ARG A 21 9.89 15.22 -7.10
N GLN A 22 9.19 16.13 -6.43
CA GLN A 22 9.80 17.37 -5.94
C GLN A 22 10.90 17.12 -4.89
N PRO A 23 10.68 16.30 -3.82
CA PRO A 23 11.75 15.93 -2.90
C PRO A 23 12.93 15.22 -3.57
N MET A 24 12.70 14.28 -4.48
CA MET A 24 13.78 13.59 -5.22
C MET A 24 14.67 14.55 -6.02
N ALA A 25 14.11 15.64 -6.52
CA ALA A 25 14.86 16.65 -7.28
C ALA A 25 15.73 17.56 -6.39
N GLN A 26 15.56 17.55 -5.07
CA GLN A 26 16.33 18.37 -4.16
C GLN A 26 17.73 17.79 -3.96
N PRO A 27 18.80 18.61 -4.08
CA PRO A 27 20.16 18.12 -3.92
C PRO A 27 20.47 17.68 -2.47
N GLU A 28 19.73 18.19 -1.49
CA GLU A 28 19.95 17.95 -0.06
C GLU A 28 18.81 17.19 0.60
N LEU A 29 18.20 16.20 -0.12
CA LEU A 29 17.19 15.37 0.50
C LEU A 29 17.78 14.61 1.70
N GLN A 30 17.28 14.89 2.89
CA GLN A 30 17.64 14.18 4.10
C GLN A 30 16.55 13.14 4.45
N LEU A 31 16.98 11.95 4.85
CA LEU A 31 16.06 10.98 5.44
C LEU A 31 15.72 11.45 6.85
N THR A 32 14.44 11.43 7.17
CA THR A 32 13.97 11.88 8.49
C THR A 32 13.89 10.73 9.49
N GLY A 33 14.24 9.52 9.09
CA GLY A 33 14.44 8.33 9.92
C GLY A 33 13.61 8.28 11.20
N ALA A 34 12.32 8.40 11.08
CA ALA A 34 11.48 8.24 12.25
C ALA A 34 11.16 6.76 12.44
N ASN A 35 11.45 6.20 13.61
CA ASN A 35 10.72 5.01 14.05
C ASN A 35 9.24 5.32 13.84
N PRO A 36 8.54 4.60 12.95
CA PRO A 36 7.13 4.86 12.75
C PRO A 36 6.46 4.71 14.11
N PRO A 37 5.60 5.67 14.52
CA PRO A 37 4.82 5.49 15.73
C PRO A 37 4.06 4.17 15.57
N ALA A 38 3.96 3.39 16.66
CA ALA A 38 3.16 2.19 16.66
C ALA A 38 1.76 2.52 16.11
N ASP A 39 1.41 1.91 14.99
CA ASP A 39 0.11 2.11 14.32
C ASP A 39 -0.48 0.76 13.97
N SER A 40 -1.78 0.63 14.09
CA SER A 40 -2.51 -0.56 13.64
C SER A 40 -3.89 -0.18 13.12
N GLY A 41 -4.39 -0.98 12.21
CA GLY A 41 -5.68 -0.72 11.60
C GLY A 41 -6.09 -1.84 10.64
N LEU A 42 -7.19 -1.59 9.94
CA LEU A 42 -7.69 -2.50 8.91
C LEU A 42 -7.35 -1.97 7.52
N LEU A 43 -6.99 -2.86 6.62
CA LEU A 43 -6.76 -2.55 5.21
C LEU A 43 -7.47 -3.57 4.34
N LEU A 44 -8.09 -3.09 3.25
CA LEU A 44 -8.33 -3.90 2.07
C LEU A 44 -7.13 -3.78 1.14
N ILE A 45 -6.56 -4.90 0.75
CA ILE A 45 -5.33 -4.95 -0.03
C ILE A 45 -5.49 -5.81 -1.27
N LEU A 46 -4.75 -5.44 -2.31
CA LEU A 46 -4.56 -6.27 -3.50
C LEU A 46 -3.29 -7.08 -3.38
N ARG A 47 -3.37 -8.35 -3.74
CA ARG A 47 -2.25 -9.27 -3.85
C ARG A 47 -1.79 -9.42 -5.29
N TYR A 48 -0.53 -9.72 -5.46
CA TYR A 48 0.13 -9.82 -6.74
C TYR A 48 0.78 -11.18 -6.97
N PRO A 49 0.99 -11.56 -8.24
CA PRO A 49 1.74 -12.77 -8.59
C PRO A 49 3.15 -12.76 -7.98
N ASP A 50 3.66 -13.96 -7.68
CA ASP A 50 4.98 -14.18 -7.09
C ASP A 50 6.13 -13.54 -7.88
N SER A 51 6.01 -13.41 -9.19
CA SER A 51 7.01 -12.75 -10.03
C SER A 51 7.21 -11.28 -9.64
N LEU A 52 6.12 -10.54 -9.39
CA LEU A 52 6.20 -9.16 -8.95
C LEU A 52 6.66 -9.06 -7.50
N THR A 53 6.07 -9.85 -6.60
CA THR A 53 6.40 -9.76 -5.17
C THR A 53 7.86 -10.14 -4.89
N ARG A 54 8.43 -11.11 -5.62
CA ARG A 54 9.87 -11.44 -5.55
C ARG A 54 10.75 -10.29 -6.03
N LEU A 55 10.42 -9.66 -7.16
CA LEU A 55 11.16 -8.49 -7.66
C LEU A 55 11.18 -7.36 -6.64
N LEU A 56 10.01 -7.03 -6.08
CA LEU A 56 9.89 -5.95 -5.10
C LEU A 56 10.55 -6.29 -3.76
N SER A 57 10.45 -7.53 -3.29
CA SER A 57 11.15 -8.00 -2.07
C SER A 57 12.67 -7.93 -2.24
N GLN A 58 13.19 -8.31 -3.41
CA GLN A 58 14.62 -8.19 -3.71
C GLN A 58 15.07 -6.73 -3.71
N ALA A 59 14.27 -5.84 -4.32
CA ALA A 59 14.54 -4.41 -4.30
C ALA A 59 14.56 -3.86 -2.86
N SER A 60 13.59 -4.27 -2.02
CA SER A 60 13.54 -3.92 -0.60
C SER A 60 14.78 -4.40 0.17
N ALA A 61 15.20 -5.64 -0.06
CA ALA A 61 16.38 -6.21 0.58
C ALA A 61 17.67 -5.49 0.14
N ASN A 62 17.80 -5.16 -1.15
CA ASN A 62 18.95 -4.42 -1.67
C ASN A 62 19.06 -3.02 -1.04
N ILE A 63 17.94 -2.32 -0.89
CA ILE A 63 17.90 -1.03 -0.18
C ILE A 63 18.36 -1.20 1.27
N GLY A 64 17.82 -2.20 1.99
CA GLY A 64 18.12 -2.46 3.40
C GLY A 64 19.58 -2.81 3.69
N GLN A 65 20.32 -3.30 2.68
CA GLN A 65 21.77 -3.55 2.81
C GLN A 65 22.62 -2.28 2.82
N ILE A 66 22.11 -1.18 2.24
CA ILE A 66 22.86 0.06 2.06
C ILE A 66 22.30 1.16 2.96
N ILE A 67 20.99 1.22 3.10
CA ILE A 67 20.27 2.24 3.85
C ILE A 67 19.44 1.55 4.93
N PRO A 68 19.63 1.87 6.22
CA PRO A 68 18.76 1.33 7.27
C PRO A 68 17.28 1.59 6.93
N ALA A 69 16.55 0.53 6.70
CA ALA A 69 15.16 0.60 6.26
C ALA A 69 14.36 -0.60 6.78
N MET A 70 13.10 -0.36 7.08
CA MET A 70 12.10 -1.41 7.27
C MET A 70 11.79 -2.02 5.92
N SER A 71 12.11 -3.30 5.76
CA SER A 71 11.88 -4.05 4.52
C SER A 71 10.48 -4.66 4.52
N TYR A 72 9.88 -4.68 3.33
CA TYR A 72 8.62 -5.37 3.09
C TYR A 72 8.89 -6.71 2.41
N GLY A 73 8.49 -7.80 3.06
CA GLY A 73 8.56 -9.14 2.51
C GLY A 73 7.44 -9.42 1.49
N ALA A 74 7.55 -10.53 0.76
CA ALA A 74 6.56 -10.91 -0.24
C ALA A 74 5.12 -11.01 0.31
N ASP A 75 4.99 -11.40 1.58
CA ASP A 75 3.74 -11.53 2.32
C ASP A 75 3.12 -10.18 2.73
N THR A 76 3.92 -9.12 2.81
CA THR A 76 3.46 -7.78 3.22
C THR A 76 3.39 -6.78 2.06
N LEU A 77 3.99 -7.09 0.90
CA LEU A 77 3.88 -6.27 -0.30
C LEU A 77 2.46 -6.25 -0.86
N HIS A 78 1.89 -5.07 -1.00
CA HIS A 78 0.50 -4.89 -1.41
C HIS A 78 0.22 -3.51 -2.00
N THR A 79 -0.87 -3.39 -2.75
CA THR A 79 -1.53 -2.12 -2.99
C THR A 79 -2.71 -1.97 -2.05
N THR A 80 -2.80 -0.87 -1.34
CA THR A 80 -3.97 -0.55 -0.52
C THR A 80 -5.16 -0.20 -1.42
N LEU A 81 -6.24 -0.96 -1.31
CA LEU A 81 -7.48 -0.72 -2.03
C LEU A 81 -8.46 0.13 -1.21
N ALA A 82 -8.45 -0.01 0.10
CA ALA A 82 -9.14 0.88 1.04
C ALA A 82 -8.49 0.84 2.42
N THR A 83 -8.57 1.96 3.13
CA THR A 83 -8.04 2.10 4.49
C THR A 83 -9.20 2.12 5.47
N GLY A 84 -9.18 1.24 6.44
CA GLY A 84 -10.16 1.17 7.53
C GLY A 84 -9.77 1.96 8.76
N SER A 85 -10.56 1.79 9.80
CA SER A 85 -10.35 2.47 11.08
C SER A 85 -9.00 2.12 11.69
N LYS A 86 -8.37 3.11 12.31
CA LYS A 86 -7.21 2.89 13.18
C LYS A 86 -7.64 2.17 14.46
N LEU A 87 -6.87 1.16 14.84
CA LEU A 87 -7.14 0.36 16.04
C LEU A 87 -6.30 0.82 17.24
N THR A 88 -5.21 1.52 17.02
CA THR A 88 -4.30 2.03 18.08
C THR A 88 -4.96 2.99 19.08
N GLN A 89 -6.09 3.61 18.71
CA GLN A 89 -6.83 4.55 19.55
C GLN A 89 -8.04 3.91 20.27
N ARG A 90 -8.16 2.58 20.19
CA ARG A 90 -9.29 1.81 20.72
C ARG A 90 -8.84 0.85 21.80
N THR A 91 -9.76 0.50 22.69
CA THR A 91 -9.53 -0.62 23.61
C THR A 91 -9.45 -1.94 22.82
N GLU A 92 -8.83 -2.94 23.40
CA GLU A 92 -8.68 -4.26 22.76
C GLU A 92 -10.06 -4.87 22.39
N ASN A 93 -11.05 -4.73 23.27
CA ASN A 93 -12.41 -5.23 23.00
C ASN A 93 -13.07 -4.51 21.83
N GLU A 94 -12.93 -3.18 21.72
CA GLU A 94 -13.44 -2.41 20.59
C GLU A 94 -12.74 -2.76 19.28
N ALA A 95 -11.41 -2.90 19.33
CA ALA A 95 -10.61 -3.32 18.18
C ALA A 95 -11.03 -4.71 17.67
N ASN A 96 -11.19 -5.68 18.58
CA ASN A 96 -11.64 -7.03 18.25
C ASN A 96 -13.07 -7.04 17.69
N ALA A 97 -13.98 -6.26 18.26
CA ALA A 97 -15.37 -6.17 17.77
C ALA A 97 -15.42 -5.62 16.33
N LEU A 98 -14.66 -4.55 16.06
CA LEU A 98 -14.54 -3.98 14.72
C LEU A 98 -13.94 -4.96 13.70
N GLU A 99 -12.90 -5.67 14.10
CA GLU A 99 -12.25 -6.67 13.25
C GLU A 99 -13.25 -7.80 12.90
N ILE A 100 -13.98 -8.31 13.87
CA ILE A 100 -15.02 -9.34 13.65
C ILE A 100 -16.09 -8.81 12.69
N GLN A 101 -16.61 -7.60 12.92
CA GLN A 101 -17.64 -7.00 12.07
C GLN A 101 -17.12 -6.79 10.63
N ALA A 102 -15.91 -6.27 10.48
CA ALA A 102 -15.31 -6.04 9.17
C ALA A 102 -15.07 -7.36 8.41
N ASN A 103 -14.61 -8.41 9.10
CA ASN A 103 -14.42 -9.71 8.51
C ASN A 103 -15.76 -10.35 8.08
N GLN A 104 -16.79 -10.27 8.90
CA GLN A 104 -18.13 -10.75 8.56
C GLN A 104 -18.68 -10.06 7.31
N TRP A 105 -18.55 -8.73 7.24
CA TRP A 105 -18.92 -7.98 6.05
C TRP A 105 -18.09 -8.41 4.84
N PHE A 106 -16.77 -8.52 4.99
CA PHE A 106 -15.90 -8.88 3.88
C PHE A 106 -16.25 -10.23 3.30
N MET A 107 -16.42 -11.26 4.13
CA MET A 107 -16.77 -12.60 3.68
C MET A 107 -18.15 -12.65 3.00
N ASN A 108 -19.13 -11.94 3.54
CA ASN A 108 -20.50 -12.02 3.06
C ASN A 108 -20.83 -11.10 1.88
N GLN A 109 -20.12 -9.95 1.75
CA GLN A 109 -20.42 -8.92 0.77
C GLN A 109 -19.18 -8.46 0.00
N GLY A 110 -18.09 -8.12 0.69
CA GLY A 110 -16.89 -7.53 0.10
C GLY A 110 -16.17 -8.48 -0.84
N GLN A 111 -15.94 -9.72 -0.43
CA GLN A 111 -15.24 -10.72 -1.23
C GLN A 111 -16.03 -11.14 -2.48
N PRO A 112 -17.33 -11.46 -2.41
CA PRO A 112 -18.13 -11.73 -3.61
C PRO A 112 -18.16 -10.54 -4.58
N LEU A 113 -18.30 -9.32 -4.07
CA LEU A 113 -18.24 -8.11 -4.89
C LEU A 113 -16.88 -7.95 -5.59
N ALA A 114 -15.79 -8.20 -4.86
CA ALA A 114 -14.44 -8.14 -5.39
C ALA A 114 -14.19 -9.21 -6.46
N GLN A 115 -14.60 -10.44 -6.25
CA GLN A 115 -14.44 -11.53 -7.21
C GLN A 115 -15.05 -11.23 -8.57
N THR A 116 -16.19 -10.54 -8.61
CA THR A 116 -16.85 -10.16 -9.87
C THR A 116 -16.14 -9.04 -10.63
N ARG A 117 -15.28 -8.26 -9.98
CA ARG A 117 -14.67 -7.05 -10.54
C ARG A 117 -13.14 -7.09 -10.63
N LEU A 118 -12.48 -7.98 -9.88
CA LEU A 118 -11.02 -8.02 -9.80
C LEU A 118 -10.36 -8.24 -11.17
N ALA A 119 -10.96 -9.05 -12.03
CA ALA A 119 -10.46 -9.29 -13.39
C ALA A 119 -10.41 -8.02 -14.27
N ASN A 120 -11.16 -6.97 -13.90
CA ASN A 120 -11.15 -5.69 -14.61
C ASN A 120 -10.11 -4.71 -14.05
N VAL A 121 -9.41 -5.08 -12.98
CA VAL A 121 -8.36 -4.25 -12.36
C VAL A 121 -7.04 -4.49 -13.06
N CYS A 122 -6.41 -3.40 -13.49
CA CYS A 122 -5.11 -3.44 -14.15
C CYS A 122 -4.23 -2.31 -13.63
N ILE A 123 -3.03 -2.62 -13.19
CA ILE A 123 -2.08 -1.68 -12.58
C ILE A 123 -0.75 -1.74 -13.31
N GLY A 124 -0.38 -0.64 -13.97
CA GLY A 124 0.92 -0.47 -14.60
C GLY A 124 1.89 0.22 -13.64
N PHE A 125 3.01 -0.43 -13.34
CA PHE A 125 4.07 0.17 -12.54
C PHE A 125 4.94 1.04 -13.45
N THR A 126 5.34 2.23 -12.97
CA THR A 126 6.00 3.23 -13.83
C THR A 126 7.41 3.57 -13.36
N ASP A 127 7.56 3.90 -12.09
CA ASP A 127 8.80 4.44 -11.56
C ASP A 127 9.06 4.02 -10.12
N TRP A 128 10.34 3.95 -9.75
CA TRP A 128 10.75 4.00 -8.37
C TRP A 128 10.70 5.45 -7.89
N LEU A 129 9.84 5.73 -6.91
CA LEU A 129 9.75 7.04 -6.29
C LEU A 129 10.09 6.95 -4.81
N TYR A 130 10.83 7.94 -4.30
CA TYR A 130 11.16 8.01 -2.89
C TYR A 130 11.03 9.44 -2.36
N ASN A 131 10.90 9.53 -1.06
CA ASN A 131 10.99 10.79 -0.31
C ASN A 131 11.84 10.56 0.95
N SER A 132 11.78 11.47 1.91
CA SER A 132 12.54 11.35 3.18
C SER A 132 12.18 10.11 4.01
N ASN A 133 11.06 9.45 3.76
CA ASN A 133 10.53 8.40 4.63
C ASN A 133 10.36 7.05 3.93
N THR A 134 10.06 7.04 2.64
CA THR A 134 9.62 5.81 1.95
C THR A 134 10.13 5.71 0.54
N LEU A 135 10.34 4.45 0.09
CA LEU A 135 10.47 4.05 -1.29
C LEU A 135 9.18 3.33 -1.73
N ILE A 136 8.65 3.73 -2.86
CA ILE A 136 7.46 3.11 -3.46
C ILE A 136 7.73 2.67 -4.91
N ALA A 137 7.09 1.57 -5.33
CA ALA A 137 6.84 1.29 -6.72
C ALA A 137 5.60 2.08 -7.15
N ALA A 138 5.82 3.20 -7.83
CA ALA A 138 4.74 4.06 -8.31
C ALA A 138 3.99 3.39 -9.45
N SER A 139 2.71 3.65 -9.54
CA SER A 139 1.87 2.98 -10.53
C SER A 139 0.78 3.89 -11.09
N LYS A 140 0.19 3.44 -12.18
CA LYS A 140 -1.04 4.00 -12.76
C LYS A 140 -2.06 2.88 -12.85
N ALA A 141 -3.13 2.99 -12.09
CA ALA A 141 -4.25 2.06 -12.18
C ALA A 141 -5.25 2.48 -13.26
N ASN A 142 -5.95 1.50 -13.83
CA ASN A 142 -7.08 1.76 -14.72
C ASN A 142 -8.35 2.16 -13.93
N ALA A 143 -9.42 2.49 -14.64
CA ALA A 143 -10.70 2.84 -14.03
C ALA A 143 -11.28 1.71 -13.16
N GLY A 144 -11.02 0.45 -13.51
CA GLY A 144 -11.48 -0.72 -12.76
C GLY A 144 -11.01 -0.74 -11.31
N PHE A 145 -9.78 -0.30 -11.04
CA PHE A 145 -9.25 -0.16 -9.68
C PHE A 145 -10.08 0.80 -8.83
N TRP A 146 -10.34 2.00 -9.34
CA TRP A 146 -11.08 3.03 -8.62
C TRP A 146 -12.54 2.66 -8.43
N GLN A 147 -13.16 2.03 -9.45
CA GLN A 147 -14.53 1.53 -9.37
C GLN A 147 -14.69 0.40 -8.35
N LEU A 148 -13.71 -0.50 -8.26
CA LEU A 148 -13.70 -1.56 -7.26
C LEU A 148 -13.54 -0.98 -5.87
N ALA A 149 -12.57 -0.07 -5.65
CA ALA A 149 -12.35 0.58 -4.38
C ALA A 149 -13.60 1.32 -3.90
N GLU A 150 -14.23 2.11 -4.77
CA GLU A 150 -15.44 2.86 -4.47
C GLU A 150 -16.60 1.94 -4.08
N ALA A 151 -16.85 0.89 -4.86
CA ALA A 151 -17.94 -0.05 -4.59
C ALA A 151 -17.75 -0.79 -3.24
N LEU A 152 -16.51 -1.13 -2.89
CA LEU A 152 -16.21 -1.75 -1.59
C LEU A 152 -16.35 -0.79 -0.44
N VAL A 153 -15.89 0.47 -0.60
CA VAL A 153 -16.07 1.51 0.41
C VAL A 153 -17.56 1.80 0.65
N GLU A 154 -18.36 1.94 -0.41
CA GLU A 154 -19.82 2.15 -0.29
C GLU A 154 -20.52 0.97 0.39
N SER A 155 -20.18 -0.28 0.01
CA SER A 155 -20.75 -1.49 0.63
C SER A 155 -20.38 -1.59 2.11
N ALA A 156 -19.14 -1.27 2.49
CA ALA A 156 -18.69 -1.27 3.87
C ALA A 156 -19.43 -0.22 4.71
N GLN A 157 -19.58 1.01 4.17
CA GLN A 157 -20.30 2.08 4.83
C GLN A 157 -21.77 1.73 5.08
N GLN A 158 -22.43 1.04 4.13
CA GLN A 158 -23.81 0.53 4.32
C GLN A 158 -23.90 -0.52 5.43
N ALA A 159 -22.83 -1.24 5.70
CA ALA A 159 -22.70 -2.20 6.80
C ALA A 159 -22.20 -1.58 8.12
N GLY A 160 -22.04 -0.24 8.18
CA GLY A 160 -21.54 0.47 9.36
C GLY A 160 -20.04 0.34 9.58
N ILE A 161 -19.28 -0.02 8.55
CA ILE A 161 -17.82 -0.18 8.60
C ILE A 161 -17.17 1.04 7.94
N GLU A 162 -16.27 1.69 8.68
CA GLU A 162 -15.53 2.84 8.19
C GLU A 162 -14.38 2.38 7.29
N LEU A 163 -14.57 2.51 5.98
CA LEU A 163 -13.51 2.42 4.98
C LEU A 163 -13.41 3.74 4.22
N SER A 164 -12.22 4.09 3.81
CA SER A 164 -11.92 5.27 3.00
C SER A 164 -11.14 4.90 1.75
N MET A 165 -11.34 5.70 0.69
CA MET A 165 -10.64 5.55 -0.58
C MET A 165 -9.13 5.67 -0.41
N PRO A 166 -8.34 4.88 -1.15
CA PRO A 166 -6.89 5.00 -1.14
C PRO A 166 -6.47 6.32 -1.81
N TRP A 167 -5.29 6.81 -1.44
CA TRP A 167 -4.75 7.99 -2.12
C TRP A 167 -4.08 7.65 -3.45
N GLY A 168 -3.74 6.37 -3.69
CA GLY A 168 -3.09 5.89 -4.91
C GLY A 168 -2.97 4.38 -4.97
N SER A 169 -2.50 3.89 -6.12
CA SER A 169 -2.38 2.46 -6.44
C SER A 169 -0.96 1.91 -6.28
N HIS A 170 -0.05 2.63 -5.62
CA HIS A 170 1.34 2.25 -5.41
C HIS A 170 1.52 1.05 -4.47
N ILE A 171 2.73 0.47 -4.50
CA ILE A 171 3.21 -0.47 -3.48
C ILE A 171 4.33 0.21 -2.69
N THR A 172 4.21 0.27 -1.37
CA THR A 172 5.32 0.65 -0.49
C THR A 172 6.31 -0.51 -0.43
N VAL A 173 7.57 -0.23 -0.72
CA VAL A 173 8.64 -1.25 -0.80
C VAL A 173 9.56 -1.18 0.40
N SER A 174 9.86 0.02 0.90
CA SER A 174 10.68 0.22 2.08
C SER A 174 10.28 1.48 2.82
N ARG A 175 10.51 1.52 4.13
CA ARG A 175 10.46 2.73 4.95
C ARG A 175 11.83 2.98 5.53
N PHE A 176 12.38 4.17 5.31
CA PHE A 176 13.70 4.51 5.79
C PHE A 176 13.69 4.74 7.31
N LEU A 177 14.65 4.12 7.99
CA LEU A 177 14.88 4.25 9.44
C LEU A 177 16.13 5.08 9.75
N ALA A 178 16.93 5.38 8.72
CA ALA A 178 18.16 6.14 8.87
C ALA A 178 17.87 7.63 9.04
N GLU A 179 18.56 8.23 10.00
CA GLU A 179 18.71 9.68 10.07
C GLU A 179 19.91 10.10 9.22
N GLN A 180 19.78 11.18 8.46
CA GLN A 180 20.89 11.87 7.79
C GLN A 180 21.67 11.06 6.73
N GLN A 181 21.05 10.24 5.95
CA GLN A 181 21.71 9.68 4.76
C GLN A 181 21.84 10.73 3.65
N SER A 182 23.00 10.69 2.95
CA SER A 182 23.23 11.54 1.79
C SER A 182 22.23 11.28 0.67
N ALA A 183 21.70 12.34 0.09
CA ALA A 183 20.81 12.25 -1.08
C ALA A 183 21.45 11.48 -2.24
N ASP A 184 22.77 11.55 -2.40
CA ASP A 184 23.50 10.86 -3.46
C ASP A 184 23.52 9.34 -3.26
N ILE A 185 23.67 8.87 -2.01
CA ILE A 185 23.60 7.43 -1.70
C ILE A 185 22.22 6.90 -2.05
N ILE A 186 21.15 7.60 -1.64
CA ILE A 186 19.77 7.17 -1.94
C ILE A 186 19.54 7.17 -3.44
N ARG A 187 19.93 8.24 -4.14
CA ARG A 187 19.76 8.38 -5.58
C ARG A 187 20.49 7.26 -6.34
N HIS A 188 21.75 7.01 -5.96
CA HIS A 188 22.54 5.95 -6.56
C HIS A 188 21.91 4.59 -6.29
N THR A 189 21.58 4.28 -5.03
CA THR A 189 20.98 2.98 -4.66
C THR A 189 19.66 2.73 -5.41
N VAL A 190 18.81 3.75 -5.53
CA VAL A 190 17.53 3.62 -6.26
C VAL A 190 17.76 3.48 -7.78
N SER A 191 18.81 4.13 -8.34
CA SER A 191 19.12 3.99 -9.76
C SER A 191 19.61 2.59 -10.17
N GLU A 192 20.15 1.82 -9.21
CA GLU A 192 20.60 0.43 -9.40
C GLU A 192 19.48 -0.62 -9.22
N LEU A 193 18.27 -0.18 -8.83
CA LEU A 193 17.15 -1.11 -8.70
C LEU A 193 16.72 -1.68 -10.07
N PRO A 194 16.24 -2.93 -10.10
CA PRO A 194 15.77 -3.52 -11.34
C PRO A 194 14.60 -2.70 -11.91
N PRO A 195 14.43 -2.67 -13.23
CA PRO A 195 13.31 -1.99 -13.85
C PRO A 195 12.00 -2.63 -13.41
N LEU A 196 10.99 -1.80 -13.17
CA LEU A 196 9.64 -2.28 -12.90
C LEU A 196 9.03 -2.90 -14.16
N PRO A 197 8.08 -3.86 -14.03
CA PRO A 197 7.41 -4.45 -15.18
C PRO A 197 6.70 -3.38 -16.01
N TRP A 198 6.94 -3.37 -17.31
CA TRP A 198 6.31 -2.42 -18.23
C TRP A 198 4.88 -2.81 -18.60
N GLU A 199 4.56 -4.11 -18.54
CA GLU A 199 3.21 -4.61 -18.77
C GLU A 199 2.33 -4.38 -17.54
N PRO A 200 1.09 -3.90 -17.72
CA PRO A 200 0.15 -3.80 -16.61
C PRO A 200 -0.16 -5.17 -16.02
N ILE A 201 -0.26 -5.22 -14.70
CA ILE A 201 -0.48 -6.45 -13.93
C ILE A 201 -1.90 -6.47 -13.38
N THR A 202 -2.59 -7.60 -13.56
CA THR A 202 -3.84 -7.89 -12.87
C THR A 202 -3.51 -8.49 -11.50
N PRO A 203 -4.05 -7.94 -10.40
CA PRO A 203 -3.89 -8.55 -9.08
C PRO A 203 -4.48 -9.96 -9.04
N CYS A 204 -3.87 -10.85 -8.26
CA CYS A 204 -4.33 -12.24 -8.13
C CYS A 204 -5.30 -12.47 -6.97
N GLY A 205 -5.49 -11.49 -6.08
CA GLY A 205 -6.38 -11.61 -4.95
C GLY A 205 -6.66 -10.29 -4.25
N ILE A 206 -7.64 -10.34 -3.37
CA ILE A 206 -7.99 -9.27 -2.44
C ILE A 206 -8.13 -9.86 -1.04
N GLU A 207 -7.63 -9.15 -0.05
CA GLU A 207 -7.70 -9.56 1.36
C GLU A 207 -8.11 -8.39 2.24
N LEU A 208 -8.89 -8.68 3.28
CA LEU A 208 -9.03 -7.80 4.44
C LEU A 208 -8.00 -8.24 5.47
N VAL A 209 -7.14 -7.34 5.91
CA VAL A 209 -6.07 -7.62 6.86
C VAL A 209 -6.08 -6.60 7.99
N ARG A 210 -5.70 -7.06 9.20
CA ARG A 210 -5.22 -6.17 10.26
C ARG A 210 -3.73 -5.96 10.04
N PHE A 211 -3.29 -4.72 9.99
CA PHE A 211 -1.87 -4.40 9.99
C PHE A 211 -1.42 -3.91 11.37
N GLN A 212 -0.17 -4.13 11.66
CA GLN A 212 0.59 -3.49 12.72
C GLN A 212 1.90 -2.97 12.15
N CYS A 213 2.23 -1.74 12.49
CA CYS A 213 3.49 -1.11 12.15
C CYS A 213 4.12 -0.59 13.44
N ASP A 214 5.34 -1.02 13.74
CA ASP A 214 6.09 -0.64 14.93
C ASP A 214 7.60 -0.67 14.65
N ALA A 215 8.43 -0.63 15.69
CA ALA A 215 9.88 -0.68 15.57
C ALA A 215 10.41 -2.00 14.97
N ASP A 216 9.66 -3.10 15.11
CA ASP A 216 10.04 -4.43 14.64
C ASP A 216 9.66 -4.65 13.16
N GLY A 217 8.79 -3.81 12.61
CA GLY A 217 8.43 -3.90 11.21
C GLY A 217 6.98 -3.58 10.87
N PHE A 218 6.60 -4.00 9.67
CA PHE A 218 5.24 -3.94 9.17
C PHE A 218 4.71 -5.36 9.00
N HIS A 219 3.65 -5.69 9.72
CA HIS A 219 3.11 -7.04 9.82
C HIS A 219 1.63 -7.07 9.45
N PHE A 220 1.20 -8.18 8.86
CA PHE A 220 -0.20 -8.51 8.69
C PHE A 220 -0.59 -9.62 9.64
N PHE A 221 -1.72 -9.42 10.33
CA PHE A 221 -2.37 -10.45 11.13
C PHE A 221 -3.61 -10.90 10.39
N ARG A 222 -3.67 -12.22 10.13
CA ARG A 222 -4.84 -12.92 9.59
C ARG A 222 -5.41 -13.77 10.69
N ARG A 223 -6.71 -13.78 10.87
CA ARG A 223 -7.32 -14.74 11.77
C ARG A 223 -7.29 -16.12 11.11
N GLU A 224 -6.69 -17.09 11.80
CA GLU A 224 -6.56 -18.48 11.33
C GLU A 224 -7.92 -19.15 11.06
N ASP A 225 -8.97 -18.68 11.73
CA ASP A 225 -10.35 -19.21 11.64
C ASP A 225 -11.03 -18.92 10.27
N TRP A 226 -10.34 -18.22 9.33
CA TRP A 226 -10.90 -17.73 8.07
C TRP A 226 -10.23 -18.32 6.81
N SER A 227 -9.35 -19.31 7.00
CA SER A 227 -8.86 -20.14 5.89
C SER A 227 -9.97 -21.11 5.46
N CYS A 228 -10.66 -20.79 4.36
CA CYS A 228 -11.48 -21.76 3.62
C CYS A 228 -10.60 -22.72 2.85
#